data_6690bed3a4bb884fb28f42a5f8662716
#
_entry.id   6690bed3a4bb884fb28f42a5f8662716
#
_cell.length_a   1.000
_cell.length_b   1.000
_cell.length_c   1.000
_cell.angle_alpha   90.00
_cell.angle_beta   90.00
_cell.angle_gamma   90.00
#
_symmetry.space_group_name_H-M   'P 1'
#
loop_
_entity.id
_entity.type
_entity.pdbx_description
1 polymer ?
#
loop_
_entity_poly.entity_id
_entity_poly.type
_entity_poly.pdbx_seq_one_letter_code
_entity_poly.pdbx_strand_id
1 'polypeptide(L)'
;MATAKKTASKKKKPAKKVFKVGQHIVYPAHGVGEVVGIEQEVIAGFDIEVYVVKFDQDKMTLRVPTAKADTSGMRPLSNELILKDSFTTLKGRARIKRTMWSRRAQEYEAKINSGDLILVAEVVRDLHRTDAQPEQSYSERQLYEQAIDRMVREVAAIKKSSRDVALGEVLETLTVARNRQAAKAAKEAAEKGEDGDEEQA
;
A
#
# COMPACT_ATOMS: atom_id res chain seq x y z
N MET A 1 64.38 -0.94 -8.11
CA MET A 1 63.66 -0.73 -6.85
C MET A 1 62.30 -0.16 -7.16
N ALA A 2 61.27 -0.99 -7.13
CA ALA A 2 59.88 -0.57 -7.44
C ALA A 2 59.09 -0.58 -6.14
N THR A 3 58.68 0.61 -5.70
CA THR A 3 57.90 0.84 -4.46
C THR A 3 56.43 0.56 -4.73
N ALA A 4 55.91 -0.55 -4.16
CA ALA A 4 54.52 -0.91 -4.18
C ALA A 4 53.71 0.06 -3.31
N LYS A 5 52.81 0.85 -3.95
CA LYS A 5 51.83 1.70 -3.29
C LYS A 5 50.69 0.86 -2.73
N LYS A 6 50.70 0.66 -1.38
CA LYS A 6 49.56 0.12 -0.62
C LYS A 6 48.37 1.06 -0.76
N THR A 7 47.36 0.68 -1.52
CA THR A 7 46.05 1.33 -1.53
C THR A 7 45.28 0.94 -0.25
N ALA A 8 45.23 1.91 0.69
CA ALA A 8 44.41 1.76 1.89
C ALA A 8 42.91 1.72 1.51
N SER A 9 42.25 0.60 1.70
CA SER A 9 40.81 0.51 1.59
C SER A 9 40.14 1.39 2.64
N LYS A 10 39.46 2.43 2.21
CA LYS A 10 38.60 3.25 3.06
C LYS A 10 37.50 2.35 3.63
N LYS A 11 37.58 2.01 4.93
CA LYS A 11 36.47 1.42 5.69
C LYS A 11 35.27 2.36 5.56
N LYS A 12 34.26 1.96 4.78
CA LYS A 12 32.95 2.64 4.76
C LYS A 12 32.40 2.63 6.18
N LYS A 13 31.98 3.78 6.70
CA LYS A 13 31.28 3.90 7.98
C LYS A 13 30.07 2.96 7.96
N PRO A 14 29.79 2.21 9.06
CA PRO A 14 28.62 1.35 9.14
C PRO A 14 27.37 2.17 8.85
N ALA A 15 26.51 1.67 7.96
CA ALA A 15 25.24 2.29 7.66
C ALA A 15 24.41 2.38 8.96
N LYS A 16 23.74 3.52 9.17
CA LYS A 16 22.93 3.76 10.37
C LYS A 16 21.79 2.73 10.35
N LYS A 17 21.72 1.85 11.37
CA LYS A 17 20.63 0.88 11.49
C LYS A 17 19.31 1.62 11.64
N VAL A 18 18.46 1.54 10.62
CA VAL A 18 17.18 2.23 10.57
C VAL A 18 16.08 1.39 11.25
N PHE A 19 16.19 0.05 11.17
CA PHE A 19 15.20 -0.90 11.70
C PHE A 19 15.79 -1.79 12.80
N LYS A 20 14.91 -2.22 13.73
CA LYS A 20 15.26 -3.13 14.84
C LYS A 20 14.69 -4.53 14.58
N VAL A 21 15.34 -5.54 15.17
CA VAL A 21 14.81 -6.92 15.19
C VAL A 21 13.47 -6.93 15.92
N GLY A 22 12.48 -7.66 15.38
CA GLY A 22 11.11 -7.70 15.86
C GLY A 22 10.23 -6.53 15.37
N GLN A 23 10.78 -5.63 14.57
CA GLN A 23 10.01 -4.51 14.03
C GLN A 23 9.30 -4.92 12.75
N HIS A 24 8.01 -4.60 12.66
CA HIS A 24 7.26 -4.71 11.42
C HIS A 24 7.60 -3.55 10.50
N ILE A 25 7.79 -3.87 9.24
CA ILE A 25 8.13 -2.92 8.17
C ILE A 25 7.23 -3.16 6.96
N VAL A 26 7.13 -2.16 6.10
CA VAL A 26 6.48 -2.28 4.79
C VAL A 26 7.54 -2.28 3.69
N TYR A 27 7.53 -3.33 2.88
CA TYR A 27 8.33 -3.42 1.67
C TYR A 27 7.44 -3.19 0.44
N PRO A 28 7.76 -2.27 -0.47
CA PRO A 28 6.86 -1.86 -1.56
C PRO A 28 6.33 -3.02 -2.40
N ALA A 29 7.18 -3.99 -2.74
CA ALA A 29 6.81 -5.11 -3.59
C ALA A 29 6.02 -6.22 -2.85
N HIS A 30 6.20 -6.39 -1.52
CA HIS A 30 5.69 -7.54 -0.77
C HIS A 30 4.75 -7.17 0.40
N GLY A 31 4.60 -5.88 0.70
CA GLY A 31 3.75 -5.41 1.80
C GLY A 31 4.42 -5.56 3.18
N VAL A 32 3.64 -5.96 4.19
CA VAL A 32 4.11 -6.03 5.58
C VAL A 32 4.95 -7.27 5.83
N GLY A 33 6.15 -7.08 6.40
CA GLY A 33 7.04 -8.13 6.88
C GLY A 33 7.61 -7.79 8.25
N GLU A 34 8.21 -8.74 8.91
CA GLU A 34 8.89 -8.60 10.19
C GLU A 34 10.40 -8.77 10.04
N VAL A 35 11.17 -7.89 10.64
CA VAL A 35 12.63 -7.99 10.70
C VAL A 35 13.00 -9.04 11.77
N VAL A 36 13.32 -10.25 11.34
CA VAL A 36 13.67 -11.35 12.26
C VAL A 36 15.12 -11.35 12.70
N GLY A 37 16.00 -10.68 11.95
CA GLY A 37 17.43 -10.62 12.28
C GLY A 37 18.20 -9.61 11.47
N ILE A 38 19.42 -9.36 11.91
CA ILE A 38 20.43 -8.61 11.18
C ILE A 38 21.65 -9.51 11.12
N GLU A 39 22.02 -9.93 9.91
CA GLU A 39 23.10 -10.87 9.67
C GLU A 39 24.24 -10.20 8.91
N GLN A 40 25.45 -10.74 9.06
CA GLN A 40 26.58 -10.34 8.24
C GLN A 40 26.80 -11.42 7.18
N GLU A 41 26.76 -11.04 5.93
CA GLU A 41 27.02 -11.94 4.80
C GLU A 41 28.21 -11.44 3.99
N VAL A 42 29.03 -12.38 3.51
CA VAL A 42 30.12 -12.07 2.57
C VAL A 42 29.60 -12.20 1.15
N ILE A 43 29.34 -11.07 0.49
CA ILE A 43 28.88 -11.04 -0.90
C ILE A 43 30.00 -10.47 -1.77
N ALA A 44 30.46 -11.24 -2.75
CA ALA A 44 31.54 -10.86 -3.67
C ALA A 44 32.82 -10.40 -2.95
N GLY A 45 33.16 -11.02 -1.81
CA GLY A 45 34.35 -10.67 -1.02
C GLY A 45 34.23 -9.44 -0.12
N PHE A 46 33.03 -8.88 0.02
CA PHE A 46 32.73 -7.78 0.92
C PHE A 46 31.80 -8.21 2.06
N ASP A 47 32.15 -7.86 3.29
CA ASP A 47 31.27 -8.04 4.44
C ASP A 47 30.12 -7.02 4.37
N ILE A 48 28.91 -7.54 4.18
CA ILE A 48 27.68 -6.73 4.06
C ILE A 48 26.73 -7.10 5.17
N GLU A 49 26.26 -6.12 5.92
CA GLU A 49 25.20 -6.31 6.90
C GLU A 49 23.84 -6.29 6.19
N VAL A 50 23.00 -7.32 6.43
CA VAL A 50 21.69 -7.48 5.80
C VAL A 50 20.59 -7.59 6.85
N TYR A 51 19.43 -6.97 6.56
CA TYR A 51 18.19 -7.24 7.27
C TYR A 51 17.60 -8.54 6.75
N VAL A 52 17.25 -9.45 7.65
CA VAL A 52 16.48 -10.65 7.35
C VAL A 52 15.02 -10.33 7.64
N VAL A 53 14.22 -10.17 6.58
CA VAL A 53 12.80 -9.83 6.67
C VAL A 53 11.98 -11.05 6.29
N LYS A 54 11.08 -11.47 7.19
CA LYS A 54 10.16 -12.57 6.98
C LYS A 54 8.79 -12.04 6.60
N PHE A 55 8.21 -12.59 5.54
CA PHE A 55 6.85 -12.34 5.10
C PHE A 55 6.03 -13.60 5.36
N ASP A 56 5.25 -13.61 6.45
CA ASP A 56 4.51 -14.82 6.89
C ASP A 56 3.47 -15.28 5.88
N GLN A 57 2.83 -14.36 5.18
CA GLN A 57 1.80 -14.66 4.18
C GLN A 57 2.38 -15.30 2.92
N ASP A 58 3.47 -14.73 2.42
CA ASP A 58 4.12 -15.19 1.19
C ASP A 58 5.10 -16.36 1.50
N LYS A 59 5.22 -16.75 2.80
CA LYS A 59 6.15 -17.79 3.29
C LYS A 59 7.58 -17.61 2.77
N MET A 60 8.00 -16.35 2.65
CA MET A 60 9.28 -16.02 2.06
C MET A 60 10.11 -15.17 3.02
N THR A 61 11.43 -15.33 2.93
CA THR A 61 12.40 -14.53 3.68
C THR A 61 13.27 -13.76 2.69
N LEU A 62 13.32 -12.45 2.87
CA LEU A 62 14.12 -11.56 2.02
C LEU A 62 15.31 -11.04 2.81
N ARG A 63 16.51 -11.06 2.19
CA ARG A 63 17.72 -10.46 2.73
C ARG A 63 17.99 -9.14 2.03
N VAL A 64 17.90 -8.04 2.78
CA VAL A 64 18.07 -6.68 2.24
C VAL A 64 19.31 -6.03 2.85
N PRO A 65 20.31 -5.66 2.04
CA PRO A 65 21.48 -4.93 2.56
C PRO A 65 21.07 -3.65 3.30
N THR A 66 21.61 -3.45 4.50
CA THR A 66 21.28 -2.28 5.35
C THR A 66 21.54 -0.97 4.61
N ALA A 67 22.60 -0.91 3.78
CA ALA A 67 22.92 0.25 2.98
C ALA A 67 21.90 0.57 1.86
N LYS A 68 21.07 -0.41 1.47
CA LYS A 68 20.05 -0.27 0.43
C LYS A 68 18.63 -0.19 0.98
N ALA A 69 18.44 -0.30 2.28
CA ALA A 69 17.12 -0.29 2.90
C ALA A 69 16.29 0.95 2.51
N ASP A 70 16.90 2.15 2.56
CA ASP A 70 16.25 3.41 2.17
C ASP A 70 15.95 3.47 0.67
N THR A 71 16.89 3.02 -0.17
CA THR A 71 16.72 3.06 -1.64
C THR A 71 15.74 1.99 -2.15
N SER A 72 15.55 0.90 -1.41
CA SER A 72 14.54 -0.12 -1.74
C SER A 72 13.12 0.28 -1.33
N GLY A 73 12.93 1.45 -0.73
CA GLY A 73 11.62 1.95 -0.30
C GLY A 73 11.08 1.27 0.95
N MET A 74 11.92 0.55 1.72
CA MET A 74 11.52 0.03 3.02
C MET A 74 11.16 1.17 3.97
N ARG A 75 10.00 1.04 4.61
CA ARG A 75 9.53 2.01 5.61
C ARG A 75 8.96 1.32 6.85
N PRO A 76 8.90 1.99 8.00
CA PRO A 76 8.15 1.49 9.15
C PRO A 76 6.65 1.46 8.83
N LEU A 77 5.86 0.76 9.64
CA LEU A 77 4.41 0.84 9.58
C LEU A 77 3.93 2.30 9.66
N SER A 78 2.84 2.59 8.98
CA SER A 78 2.20 3.90 9.05
C SER A 78 1.72 4.20 10.49
N ASN A 79 1.74 5.48 10.84
CA ASN A 79 1.22 5.93 12.13
C ASN A 79 -0.32 6.02 12.10
N GLU A 80 -0.93 6.25 13.27
CA GLU A 80 -2.38 6.36 13.40
C GLU A 80 -2.99 7.53 12.61
N LEU A 81 -2.22 8.60 12.35
CA LEU A 81 -2.70 9.72 11.55
C LEU A 81 -2.84 9.32 10.08
N ILE A 82 -1.80 8.70 9.52
CA ILE A 82 -1.86 8.17 8.14
C ILE A 82 -2.96 7.12 8.00
N LEU A 83 -3.14 6.28 9.03
CA LEU A 83 -4.23 5.30 9.07
C LEU A 83 -5.61 6.00 9.00
N LYS A 84 -5.85 7.04 9.79
CA LYS A 84 -7.10 7.83 9.75
C LYS A 84 -7.30 8.51 8.39
N ASP A 85 -6.24 9.05 7.80
CA ASP A 85 -6.29 9.68 6.48
C ASP A 85 -6.59 8.66 5.38
N SER A 86 -6.07 7.43 5.48
CA SER A 86 -6.40 6.34 4.56
C SER A 86 -7.87 5.94 4.65
N PHE A 87 -8.44 5.82 5.85
CA PHE A 87 -9.87 5.57 6.03
C PHE A 87 -10.74 6.75 5.56
N THR A 88 -10.28 7.98 5.71
CA THR A 88 -10.95 9.16 5.16
C THR A 88 -10.94 9.12 3.63
N THR A 89 -9.85 8.69 3.03
CA THR A 89 -9.72 8.47 1.58
C THR A 89 -10.69 7.41 1.07
N LEU A 90 -10.88 6.29 1.80
CA LEU A 90 -11.87 5.26 1.46
C LEU A 90 -13.29 5.78 1.44
N LYS A 91 -13.64 6.71 2.36
CA LYS A 91 -14.98 7.34 2.42
C LYS A 91 -15.23 8.30 1.26
N GLY A 92 -14.19 8.70 0.55
CA GLY A 92 -14.26 9.61 -0.57
C GLY A 92 -14.99 9.01 -1.78
N ARG A 93 -15.40 9.88 -2.72
CA ARG A 93 -15.95 9.43 -4.02
C ARG A 93 -14.84 8.85 -4.90
N ALA A 94 -15.16 7.78 -5.64
CA ALA A 94 -14.22 7.21 -6.61
C ALA A 94 -13.82 8.26 -7.67
N ARG A 95 -12.53 8.34 -7.97
CA ARG A 95 -11.94 9.28 -8.93
C ARG A 95 -11.39 8.54 -10.13
N ILE A 96 -12.28 7.94 -10.92
CA ILE A 96 -11.89 7.15 -12.10
C ILE A 96 -11.60 8.12 -13.24
N LYS A 97 -10.35 8.14 -13.73
CA LYS A 97 -9.95 8.92 -14.91
C LYS A 97 -10.56 8.33 -16.18
N ARG A 98 -10.98 9.20 -17.11
CA ARG A 98 -11.49 8.81 -18.43
C ARG A 98 -10.34 8.50 -19.41
N THR A 99 -9.44 7.61 -19.03
CA THR A 99 -8.31 7.16 -19.86
C THR A 99 -8.47 5.67 -20.17
N MET A 100 -7.72 5.17 -21.16
CA MET A 100 -7.70 3.75 -21.51
C MET A 100 -7.33 2.90 -20.29
N TRP A 101 -7.93 1.72 -20.17
CA TRP A 101 -7.71 0.82 -19.04
C TRP A 101 -6.24 0.49 -18.81
N SER A 102 -5.48 0.17 -19.87
CA SER A 102 -4.06 -0.15 -19.76
C SER A 102 -3.24 0.93 -19.06
N ARG A 103 -3.55 2.21 -19.33
CA ARG A 103 -2.88 3.34 -18.68
C ARG A 103 -3.30 3.49 -17.21
N ARG A 104 -4.60 3.28 -16.91
CA ARG A 104 -5.09 3.28 -15.53
C ARG A 104 -4.49 2.14 -14.71
N ALA A 105 -4.40 0.93 -15.31
CA ALA A 105 -3.80 -0.22 -14.67
C ALA A 105 -2.36 0.04 -14.25
N GLN A 106 -1.53 0.63 -15.13
CA GLN A 106 -0.15 1.04 -14.80
C GLN A 106 -0.10 2.07 -13.65
N GLU A 107 -1.01 3.05 -13.64
CA GLU A 107 -1.09 4.02 -12.54
C GLU A 107 -1.48 3.34 -11.22
N TYR A 108 -2.40 2.39 -11.24
CA TYR A 108 -2.81 1.61 -10.06
C TYR A 108 -1.69 0.70 -9.56
N GLU A 109 -1.01 -0.01 -10.45
CA GLU A 109 0.16 -0.81 -10.10
C GLU A 109 1.27 0.05 -9.46
N ALA A 110 1.55 1.21 -10.04
CA ALA A 110 2.53 2.14 -9.49
C ALA A 110 2.15 2.59 -8.07
N LYS A 111 0.86 2.89 -7.81
CA LYS A 111 0.35 3.25 -6.48
C LYS A 111 0.46 2.09 -5.50
N ILE A 112 0.10 0.87 -5.91
CA ILE A 112 0.20 -0.33 -5.08
C ILE A 112 1.67 -0.60 -4.72
N ASN A 113 2.58 -0.44 -5.67
CA ASN A 113 4.00 -0.70 -5.49
C ASN A 113 4.78 0.49 -4.89
N SER A 114 4.13 1.63 -4.63
CA SER A 114 4.75 2.74 -3.91
C SER A 114 4.96 2.44 -2.43
N GLY A 115 4.18 1.52 -1.88
CA GLY A 115 4.16 1.22 -0.46
C GLY A 115 3.47 2.29 0.40
N ASP A 116 2.82 3.30 -0.18
CA ASP A 116 2.09 4.34 0.56
C ASP A 116 0.64 3.89 0.84
N LEU A 117 0.25 3.84 2.13
CA LEU A 117 -1.06 3.38 2.55
C LEU A 117 -2.21 4.25 1.98
N ILE A 118 -1.99 5.57 1.84
CA ILE A 118 -3.00 6.48 1.29
C ILE A 118 -3.21 6.21 -0.20
N LEU A 119 -2.12 6.01 -0.95
CA LEU A 119 -2.20 5.70 -2.38
C LEU A 119 -2.85 4.33 -2.63
N VAL A 120 -2.57 3.34 -1.77
CA VAL A 120 -3.23 2.03 -1.81
C VAL A 120 -4.73 2.19 -1.51
N ALA A 121 -5.10 2.99 -0.51
CA ALA A 121 -6.51 3.28 -0.19
C ALA A 121 -7.25 3.96 -1.35
N GLU A 122 -6.58 4.82 -2.13
CA GLU A 122 -7.15 5.39 -3.36
C GLU A 122 -7.50 4.33 -4.39
N VAL A 123 -6.60 3.34 -4.62
CA VAL A 123 -6.85 2.24 -5.55
C VAL A 123 -8.02 1.38 -5.07
N VAL A 124 -8.04 1.01 -3.79
CA VAL A 124 -9.14 0.25 -3.18
C VAL A 124 -10.47 1.00 -3.35
N ARG A 125 -10.52 2.29 -3.05
CA ARG A 125 -11.68 3.14 -3.25
C ARG A 125 -12.15 3.18 -4.70
N ASP A 126 -11.23 3.37 -5.64
CA ASP A 126 -11.57 3.59 -7.05
C ASP A 126 -12.02 2.31 -7.75
N LEU A 127 -11.45 1.16 -7.35
CA LEU A 127 -11.80 -0.14 -7.92
C LEU A 127 -12.94 -0.85 -7.19
N HIS A 128 -13.31 -0.44 -5.97
CA HIS A 128 -14.40 -1.08 -5.23
C HIS A 128 -15.74 -0.92 -5.97
N ARG A 129 -16.45 -2.05 -6.16
CA ARG A 129 -17.77 -2.10 -6.79
C ARG A 129 -18.81 -2.56 -5.77
N THR A 130 -20.03 -2.05 -5.95
CA THR A 130 -21.22 -2.52 -5.24
C THR A 130 -22.02 -3.45 -6.13
N ASP A 131 -22.92 -4.23 -5.55
CA ASP A 131 -23.79 -5.19 -6.30
C ASP A 131 -24.65 -4.51 -7.39
N ALA A 132 -24.93 -3.21 -7.24
CA ALA A 132 -25.66 -2.43 -8.23
C ALA A 132 -24.83 -1.99 -9.44
N GLN A 133 -23.53 -2.26 -9.45
CA GLN A 133 -22.63 -1.87 -10.53
C GLN A 133 -22.22 -3.09 -11.37
N PRO A 134 -21.89 -2.89 -12.67
CA PRO A 134 -21.40 -3.99 -13.49
C PRO A 134 -20.15 -4.63 -12.87
N GLU A 135 -20.03 -5.93 -13.05
CA GLU A 135 -18.88 -6.68 -12.53
C GLU A 135 -17.54 -6.13 -13.04
N GLN A 136 -16.53 -6.28 -12.20
CA GLN A 136 -15.16 -5.92 -12.55
C GLN A 136 -14.65 -6.88 -13.64
N SER A 137 -13.84 -6.35 -14.56
CA SER A 137 -13.05 -7.21 -15.44
C SER A 137 -12.05 -8.03 -14.60
N TYR A 138 -11.56 -9.13 -15.15
CA TYR A 138 -10.58 -9.99 -14.47
C TYR A 138 -9.35 -9.20 -14.00
N SER A 139 -8.83 -8.33 -14.84
CA SER A 139 -7.65 -7.49 -14.51
C SER A 139 -7.96 -6.42 -13.44
N GLU A 140 -9.17 -5.85 -13.43
CA GLU A 140 -9.62 -4.94 -12.37
C GLU A 140 -9.72 -5.65 -11.03
N ARG A 141 -10.28 -6.87 -11.04
CA ARG A 141 -10.40 -7.71 -9.84
C ARG A 141 -9.03 -8.04 -9.26
N GLN A 142 -8.07 -8.47 -10.09
CA GLN A 142 -6.72 -8.78 -9.61
C GLN A 142 -6.04 -7.59 -8.93
N LEU A 143 -6.10 -6.39 -9.55
CA LEU A 143 -5.55 -5.19 -8.95
C LEU A 143 -6.27 -4.79 -7.66
N TYR A 144 -7.59 -4.96 -7.61
CA TYR A 144 -8.38 -4.70 -6.41
C TYR A 144 -7.98 -5.65 -5.27
N GLU A 145 -7.88 -6.96 -5.54
CA GLU A 145 -7.47 -7.96 -4.57
C GLU A 145 -6.06 -7.72 -4.03
N GLN A 146 -5.13 -7.34 -4.88
CA GLN A 146 -3.78 -6.95 -4.46
C GLN A 146 -3.78 -5.70 -3.57
N ALA A 147 -4.53 -4.68 -3.95
CA ALA A 147 -4.60 -3.44 -3.19
C ALA A 147 -5.24 -3.64 -1.81
N ILE A 148 -6.38 -4.35 -1.77
CA ILE A 148 -7.10 -4.59 -0.50
C ILE A 148 -6.29 -5.48 0.44
N ASP A 149 -5.61 -6.52 -0.09
CA ASP A 149 -4.77 -7.38 0.72
C ASP A 149 -3.60 -6.61 1.35
N ARG A 150 -2.92 -5.76 0.60
CA ARG A 150 -1.85 -4.90 1.13
C ARG A 150 -2.34 -3.94 2.21
N MET A 151 -3.48 -3.28 1.96
CA MET A 151 -4.08 -2.39 2.93
C MET A 151 -4.46 -3.11 4.22
N VAL A 152 -5.15 -4.24 4.10
CA VAL A 152 -5.61 -5.04 5.24
C VAL A 152 -4.45 -5.56 6.08
N ARG A 153 -3.36 -6.03 5.46
CA ARG A 153 -2.15 -6.47 6.16
C ARG A 153 -1.54 -5.33 7.01
N GLU A 154 -1.46 -4.13 6.44
CA GLU A 154 -0.90 -2.98 7.18
C GLU A 154 -1.83 -2.51 8.29
N VAL A 155 -3.14 -2.42 8.05
CA VAL A 155 -4.16 -2.08 9.06
C VAL A 155 -4.12 -3.09 10.22
N ALA A 156 -4.08 -4.39 9.92
CA ALA A 156 -4.00 -5.46 10.91
C ALA A 156 -2.73 -5.34 11.78
N ALA A 157 -1.58 -5.06 11.16
CA ALA A 157 -0.32 -4.89 11.86
C ALA A 157 -0.31 -3.64 12.77
N ILE A 158 -0.89 -2.51 12.31
CA ILE A 158 -0.98 -1.27 13.09
C ILE A 158 -1.92 -1.46 14.29
N LYS A 159 -3.10 -2.06 14.06
CA LYS A 159 -4.12 -2.27 15.10
C LYS A 159 -3.87 -3.51 15.97
N LYS A 160 -2.89 -4.32 15.63
CA LYS A 160 -2.61 -5.62 16.27
C LYS A 160 -3.86 -6.51 16.30
N SER A 161 -4.63 -6.50 15.23
CA SER A 161 -5.87 -7.27 15.03
C SER A 161 -5.65 -8.40 14.03
N SER A 162 -6.63 -9.32 13.92
CA SER A 162 -6.59 -10.33 12.88
C SER A 162 -6.85 -9.72 11.50
N ARG A 163 -6.41 -10.42 10.45
CA ARG A 163 -6.64 -10.00 9.06
C ARG A 163 -8.13 -9.87 8.74
N ASP A 164 -8.96 -10.78 9.27
CA ASP A 164 -10.40 -10.81 9.00
C ASP A 164 -11.12 -9.61 9.63
N VAL A 165 -10.72 -9.21 10.84
CA VAL A 165 -11.25 -8.02 11.51
C VAL A 165 -10.87 -6.76 10.73
N ALA A 166 -9.61 -6.64 10.30
CA ALA A 166 -9.17 -5.50 9.50
C ALA A 166 -9.86 -5.44 8.14
N LEU A 167 -10.09 -6.59 7.49
CA LEU A 167 -10.85 -6.69 6.24
C LEU A 167 -12.29 -6.23 6.43
N GLY A 168 -12.96 -6.70 7.49
CA GLY A 168 -14.32 -6.28 7.85
C GLY A 168 -14.44 -4.78 8.00
N GLU A 169 -13.54 -4.13 8.72
CA GLU A 169 -13.53 -2.68 8.90
C GLU A 169 -13.35 -1.89 7.58
N VAL A 170 -12.46 -2.36 6.72
CA VAL A 170 -12.22 -1.73 5.42
C VAL A 170 -13.46 -1.84 4.53
N LEU A 171 -14.06 -3.04 4.44
CA LEU A 171 -15.25 -3.29 3.64
C LEU A 171 -16.48 -2.54 4.18
N GLU A 172 -16.69 -2.53 5.48
CA GLU A 172 -17.75 -1.74 6.12
C GLU A 172 -17.63 -0.26 5.81
N THR A 173 -16.41 0.28 5.93
CA THR A 173 -16.15 1.70 5.61
C THR A 173 -16.50 2.02 4.15
N LEU A 174 -16.15 1.15 3.21
CA LEU A 174 -16.46 1.30 1.79
C LEU A 174 -17.96 1.23 1.53
N THR A 175 -18.65 0.23 2.10
CA THR A 175 -20.08 0.02 1.94
C THR A 175 -20.89 1.21 2.48
N VAL A 176 -20.59 1.65 3.70
CA VAL A 176 -21.25 2.82 4.31
C VAL A 176 -21.03 4.08 3.48
N ALA A 177 -19.81 4.29 2.97
CA ALA A 177 -19.50 5.44 2.13
C ALA A 177 -20.28 5.41 0.80
N ARG A 178 -20.36 4.24 0.16
CA ARG A 178 -21.12 4.07 -1.11
C ARG A 178 -22.62 4.30 -0.92
N ASN A 179 -23.19 3.74 0.15
CA ASN A 179 -24.61 3.92 0.46
C ASN A 179 -24.94 5.40 0.71
N ARG A 180 -24.10 6.13 1.42
CA ARG A 180 -24.26 7.57 1.62
C ARG A 180 -24.18 8.36 0.31
N GLN A 181 -23.25 8.00 -0.57
CA GLN A 181 -23.11 8.65 -1.87
C GLN A 181 -24.30 8.37 -2.79
N ALA A 182 -24.80 7.14 -2.79
CA ALA A 182 -26.01 6.77 -3.55
C ALA A 182 -27.24 7.52 -3.05
N ALA A 183 -27.44 7.58 -1.73
CA ALA A 183 -28.56 8.32 -1.12
C ALA A 183 -28.49 9.82 -1.43
N LYS A 184 -27.27 10.41 -1.43
CA LYS A 184 -27.10 11.83 -1.78
C LYS A 184 -27.40 12.08 -3.27
N ALA A 185 -26.91 11.21 -4.16
CA ALA A 185 -27.20 11.32 -5.59
C ALA A 185 -28.69 11.16 -5.92
N ALA A 186 -29.40 10.26 -5.21
CA ALA A 186 -30.85 10.11 -5.35
C ALA A 186 -31.62 11.37 -4.91
N LYS A 187 -31.21 12.01 -3.79
CA LYS A 187 -31.80 13.28 -3.35
C LYS A 187 -31.58 14.42 -4.36
N GLU A 188 -30.35 14.60 -4.83
CA GLU A 188 -30.02 15.63 -5.83
C GLU A 188 -30.74 15.40 -7.16
N ALA A 189 -31.03 14.16 -7.52
CA ALA A 189 -31.83 13.84 -8.72
C ALA A 189 -33.33 14.16 -8.53
N ALA A 190 -33.88 13.90 -7.34
CA ALA A 190 -35.26 14.23 -7.00
C ALA A 190 -35.52 15.76 -6.97
N GLU A 191 -34.61 16.51 -6.33
CA GLU A 191 -34.71 17.99 -6.26
C GLU A 191 -34.61 18.63 -7.65
N LYS A 192 -33.81 18.06 -8.57
CA LYS A 192 -33.73 18.58 -9.95
C LYS A 192 -34.92 18.20 -10.84
N GLY A 193 -35.69 17.17 -10.47
CA GLY A 193 -36.89 16.76 -11.19
C GLY A 193 -38.11 17.66 -10.86
N GLU A 194 -38.18 18.23 -9.66
CA GLU A 194 -39.28 19.13 -9.24
C GLU A 194 -39.17 20.53 -9.85
N ASP A 195 -37.96 21.06 -10.10
CA ASP A 195 -37.76 22.38 -10.71
C ASP A 195 -38.06 22.43 -12.24
N GLY A 196 -38.24 21.26 -12.88
CA GLY A 196 -38.48 21.16 -14.33
C GLY A 196 -39.95 21.23 -14.76
N ASP A 197 -40.91 21.04 -13.86
CA ASP A 197 -42.33 21.01 -14.17
C ASP A 197 -43.07 22.37 -13.97
N GLU A 198 -42.45 23.37 -13.36
CA GLU A 198 -43.07 24.69 -13.16
C GLU A 198 -42.86 25.67 -14.32
N GLU A 199 -42.03 25.38 -15.33
CA GLU A 199 -41.75 26.31 -16.44
C GLU A 199 -42.55 26.01 -17.74
N GLN A 200 -43.58 25.13 -17.69
CA GLN A 200 -44.48 24.81 -18.82
C GLN A 200 -45.97 24.92 -18.47
N ALA A 201 -46.35 25.85 -17.60
CA ALA A 201 -47.77 26.17 -17.37
C ALA A 201 -48.08 27.63 -17.72
#